data_138b5dce813961edd630fef8704b5589
#
_entry.id   138b5dce813961edd630fef8704b5589
#
_cell.length_a   1.000
_cell.length_b   1.000
_cell.length_c   1.000
_cell.angle_alpha   90.00
_cell.angle_beta   90.00
_cell.angle_gamma   90.00
#
_symmetry.space_group_name_H-M   'P 1'
#
loop_
_entity.id
_entity.type
_entity.pdbx_description
1 polymer ?
#
loop_
_entity_poly.entity_id
_entity_poly.type
_entity_poly.pdbx_seq_one_letter_code
_entity_poly.pdbx_strand_id
1 'polypeptide(L)'
;MTKKSIYFGTLLLTALAFSSCASDDTATDKTAGKDTPKTGTVFSSETEPATRTSATYTGSGLDFYWTANDKIWVKDDNNIYHQSSEDDIANRIAAVPGSTTTAKAKFWVNGTYTGSTHKVRYTGKNGASDKVTIKASQTQNTPNNAAHIAEDGDFGVADATGSGKYTFTLNHKAAYVTFMPHTTDTYITGAKIKKITMWSGDENDHLAGTFNMDDNGTLSGGTSTTNKVTLTVNDFTIPTVTSYTANAATMVVTPGTYHNVAIEYTLEVPTASGTPITGTLTKLYSSVTFDAGKNTPVKTDLKVKVYPANSYYEWDAAVGQNFWKGYEYGSANPQQPTVNGQKNPTYAPQNWSAESASNPRGYRDDTSAPTPFPEATRSAAHCLNVNEALWYCFKGDPHSDIELWALMGHVYAGGMWFKKQTVIATENSKTIIQLKDKAPDNIDYRLTGWLGGGSQRKINNNVIAGKPSNLNEYFYLPCLGGYYDNGLLRNLGVLGLLHTSTPHPTDPSSAASIFFYFSQVAVDFGNRSGGFQLFNSSNENEYRPF
;
A
#
# COMPACT_ATOMS: atom_id res chain seq x y z
N MET A 1 -39.40 -3.14 58.63
CA MET A 1 -38.89 -1.92 59.25
C MET A 1 -37.40 -2.01 59.32
N THR A 2 -36.69 -1.38 58.42
CA THR A 2 -35.30 -0.93 58.61
C THR A 2 -34.91 -0.10 57.37
N LYS A 3 -34.65 1.16 57.65
CA LYS A 3 -34.28 2.18 56.66
C LYS A 3 -32.85 1.89 56.12
N LYS A 4 -32.66 1.86 54.77
CA LYS A 4 -31.34 1.93 54.17
C LYS A 4 -31.05 3.37 53.76
N SER A 5 -30.04 3.95 54.39
CA SER A 5 -29.48 5.25 54.06
C SER A 5 -28.66 5.13 52.76
N ILE A 6 -28.94 6.01 51.80
CA ILE A 6 -28.17 6.20 50.59
C ILE A 6 -27.17 7.32 50.86
N TYR A 7 -25.86 7.00 50.80
CA TYR A 7 -24.80 8.01 50.82
C TYR A 7 -24.59 8.56 49.39
N PHE A 8 -24.90 9.84 49.22
CA PHE A 8 -24.46 10.62 48.07
C PHE A 8 -23.01 11.06 48.30
N GLY A 9 -22.09 10.49 47.53
CA GLY A 9 -20.72 10.98 47.45
C GLY A 9 -20.65 12.19 46.52
N THR A 10 -20.43 13.36 47.07
CA THR A 10 -20.22 14.60 46.34
C THR A 10 -18.81 14.58 45.75
N LEU A 11 -18.68 14.44 44.43
CA LEU A 11 -17.42 14.56 43.70
C LEU A 11 -17.12 16.06 43.56
N LEU A 12 -16.11 16.53 44.29
CA LEU A 12 -15.63 17.90 44.23
C LEU A 12 -14.77 18.08 42.97
N LEU A 13 -15.32 18.68 41.93
CA LEU A 13 -14.61 19.07 40.70
C LEU A 13 -13.82 20.34 41.02
N THR A 14 -12.51 20.23 41.27
CA THR A 14 -11.62 21.39 41.32
C THR A 14 -11.30 21.82 39.88
N ALA A 15 -12.02 22.83 39.41
CA ALA A 15 -11.68 23.58 38.23
C ALA A 15 -10.43 24.42 38.53
N LEU A 16 -9.28 24.03 38.04
CA LEU A 16 -8.11 24.89 37.97
C LEU A 16 -8.36 25.91 36.85
N ALA A 17 -8.83 27.08 37.22
CA ALA A 17 -8.85 28.25 36.38
C ALA A 17 -7.40 28.69 36.19
N PHE A 18 -6.82 28.42 35.02
CA PHE A 18 -5.62 29.12 34.58
C PHE A 18 -6.05 30.55 34.22
N SER A 19 -5.80 31.46 35.12
CA SER A 19 -5.88 32.89 34.85
C SER A 19 -4.78 33.22 33.84
N SER A 20 -5.16 33.51 32.61
CA SER A 20 -4.31 34.14 31.61
C SER A 20 -3.95 35.53 32.13
N CYS A 21 -2.78 35.72 32.72
CA CYS A 21 -2.19 37.03 32.84
C CYS A 21 -1.69 37.46 31.46
N ALA A 22 -2.44 38.35 30.83
CA ALA A 22 -1.90 39.21 29.80
C ALA A 22 -0.87 40.12 30.48
N SER A 23 0.41 39.77 30.47
CA SER A 23 1.47 40.67 30.85
C SER A 23 1.93 41.41 29.65
N ASP A 24 1.69 42.70 29.67
CA ASP A 24 2.28 43.73 28.85
C ASP A 24 3.80 43.53 28.81
N ASP A 25 4.38 43.45 27.60
CA ASP A 25 5.78 43.07 27.36
C ASP A 25 6.71 44.28 27.57
N THR A 26 6.85 44.72 28.84
CA THR A 26 7.90 45.60 29.32
C THR A 26 8.79 44.96 30.39
N ALA A 27 9.01 43.66 30.33
CA ALA A 27 10.04 43.02 31.11
C ALA A 27 11.37 43.10 30.37
N THR A 28 12.25 43.96 30.83
CA THR A 28 13.68 43.92 30.52
C THR A 28 14.22 42.54 30.80
N ASP A 29 14.56 41.81 29.74
CA ASP A 29 15.20 40.51 29.79
C ASP A 29 16.61 40.65 30.38
N LYS A 30 16.75 40.36 31.69
CA LYS A 30 18.04 40.24 32.36
C LYS A 30 18.38 38.77 32.56
N THR A 31 18.71 38.08 31.44
CA THR A 31 19.48 36.84 31.50
C THR A 31 20.83 37.08 30.85
N ALA A 32 21.88 36.92 31.65
CA ALA A 32 23.27 37.16 31.28
C ALA A 32 23.77 36.14 30.23
N GLY A 33 23.61 36.49 28.97
CA GLY A 33 24.35 35.97 27.82
C GLY A 33 24.58 37.16 26.91
N LYS A 34 25.81 37.35 26.41
CA LYS A 34 26.11 38.38 25.43
C LYS A 34 25.36 38.07 24.13
N ASP A 35 24.08 38.45 24.03
CA ASP A 35 23.33 38.44 22.78
C ASP A 35 23.82 39.62 21.92
N THR A 36 24.47 39.33 20.82
CA THR A 36 24.70 40.29 19.74
C THR A 36 23.33 40.84 19.33
N PRO A 37 23.14 42.15 19.21
CA PRO A 37 21.89 42.73 18.80
C PRO A 37 21.49 42.18 17.43
N LYS A 38 20.32 41.51 17.36
CA LYS A 38 19.80 40.96 16.12
C LYS A 38 19.40 42.12 15.18
N THR A 39 19.78 42.01 13.91
CA THR A 39 19.56 43.06 12.91
C THR A 39 18.42 42.70 11.97
N GLY A 40 17.61 43.69 11.57
CA GLY A 40 16.49 43.50 10.65
C GLY A 40 15.13 43.84 11.27
N THR A 41 14.09 43.83 10.44
CA THR A 41 12.70 44.02 10.87
C THR A 41 12.14 42.72 11.46
N VAL A 42 11.38 42.84 12.55
CA VAL A 42 10.83 41.69 13.28
C VAL A 42 9.48 41.26 12.70
N PHE A 43 9.36 40.00 12.38
CA PHE A 43 8.13 39.33 12.02
C PHE A 43 7.83 38.22 13.04
N SER A 44 6.66 38.27 13.70
CA SER A 44 6.29 37.38 14.80
C SER A 44 5.10 36.51 14.42
N SER A 45 5.25 35.19 14.67
CA SER A 45 4.13 34.24 14.62
C SER A 45 3.67 34.01 16.08
N GLU A 46 2.67 34.77 16.53
CA GLU A 46 2.28 34.83 17.95
C GLU A 46 0.89 34.29 18.29
N THR A 47 0.05 33.98 17.29
CA THR A 47 -1.35 33.55 17.50
C THR A 47 -1.48 32.05 17.74
N GLU A 48 -2.28 31.67 18.74
CA GLU A 48 -2.71 30.29 19.02
C GLU A 48 -3.92 29.90 18.14
N PRO A 49 -4.16 28.65 17.75
CA PRO A 49 -3.27 27.50 17.50
C PRO A 49 -3.37 27.04 16.05
N ALA A 50 -2.64 27.50 15.08
CA ALA A 50 -2.71 26.93 13.73
C ALA A 50 -1.58 27.21 12.76
N THR A 51 -0.32 27.45 13.15
CA THR A 51 0.68 27.79 12.12
C THR A 51 2.09 27.37 12.50
N ARG A 52 2.56 26.16 12.07
CA ARG A 52 3.91 25.70 12.42
C ARG A 52 4.32 24.47 11.58
N THR A 53 5.58 24.06 11.60
CA THR A 53 6.27 23.22 10.61
C THR A 53 6.54 21.79 11.07
N SER A 54 6.20 21.44 12.31
CA SER A 54 6.09 20.06 12.81
C SER A 54 4.66 19.84 13.25
N ALA A 55 4.13 18.64 13.08
CA ALA A 55 2.72 18.40 13.39
C ALA A 55 2.49 17.18 14.27
N THR A 56 1.41 17.27 15.08
CA THR A 56 0.86 16.16 15.84
C THR A 56 -0.62 16.03 15.52
N TYR A 57 -1.08 14.83 15.20
CA TYR A 57 -2.49 14.60 14.97
C TYR A 57 -3.26 14.51 16.30
N THR A 58 -4.32 15.30 16.43
CA THR A 58 -5.11 15.45 17.67
C THR A 58 -6.37 14.59 17.69
N GLY A 59 -6.62 13.83 16.62
CA GLY A 59 -7.86 13.08 16.41
C GLY A 59 -8.87 13.81 15.50
N SER A 60 -8.70 15.12 15.29
CA SER A 60 -9.56 15.95 14.44
C SER A 60 -8.78 16.79 13.41
N GLY A 61 -7.50 17.09 13.68
CA GLY A 61 -6.64 17.91 12.84
C GLY A 61 -5.17 17.75 13.18
N LEU A 62 -4.32 18.53 12.53
CA LEU A 62 -2.89 18.63 12.82
C LEU A 62 -2.63 19.92 13.60
N ASP A 63 -1.98 19.81 14.76
CA ASP A 63 -1.37 20.94 15.46
C ASP A 63 0.06 21.07 14.98
N PHE A 64 0.40 22.26 14.47
CA PHE A 64 1.71 22.53 13.89
C PHE A 64 2.61 23.31 14.86
N TYR A 65 3.94 23.12 14.79
CA TYR A 65 4.94 23.74 15.68
C TYR A 65 6.20 24.13 14.90
N TRP A 66 6.82 25.28 15.25
CA TRP A 66 8.13 25.68 14.73
C TRP A 66 9.23 24.75 15.26
N THR A 67 10.17 24.40 14.39
CA THR A 67 11.35 23.59 14.72
C THR A 67 12.62 24.36 14.42
N ALA A 68 13.74 23.93 15.01
CA ALA A 68 15.02 24.54 14.76
C ALA A 68 15.35 24.61 13.25
N ASN A 69 15.93 25.71 12.83
CA ASN A 69 16.29 26.03 11.43
C ASN A 69 15.11 26.29 10.46
N ASP A 70 13.88 26.42 10.95
CA ASP A 70 12.82 26.94 10.13
C ASP A 70 13.07 28.40 9.76
N LYS A 71 12.78 28.78 8.52
CA LYS A 71 12.95 30.12 7.99
C LYS A 71 11.74 30.56 7.21
N ILE A 72 11.51 31.87 7.19
CA ILE A 72 10.47 32.50 6.39
C ILE A 72 11.09 33.39 5.33
N TRP A 73 10.34 33.65 4.27
CA TRP A 73 10.62 34.64 3.25
C TRP A 73 9.61 35.78 3.37
N VAL A 74 10.06 37.00 3.36
CA VAL A 74 9.17 38.17 3.44
C VAL A 74 9.44 39.12 2.27
N LYS A 75 8.37 39.53 1.62
CA LYS A 75 8.41 40.46 0.48
C LYS A 75 8.53 41.89 0.98
N ASP A 76 9.58 42.57 0.56
CA ASP A 76 9.84 43.97 0.94
C ASP A 76 9.03 44.98 0.06
N ASP A 77 9.16 46.27 0.34
CA ASP A 77 8.50 47.35 -0.39
C ASP A 77 8.95 47.44 -1.87
N ASN A 78 10.11 46.85 -2.22
CA ASN A 78 10.63 46.76 -3.59
C ASN A 78 10.16 45.49 -4.33
N ASN A 79 9.24 44.73 -3.75
CA ASN A 79 8.77 43.42 -4.25
C ASN A 79 9.84 42.32 -4.32
N ILE A 80 10.88 42.38 -3.49
CA ILE A 80 11.94 41.39 -3.37
C ILE A 80 11.68 40.53 -2.13
N TYR A 81 11.79 39.21 -2.27
CA TYR A 81 11.72 38.29 -1.14
C TYR A 81 13.07 38.17 -0.46
N HIS A 82 13.11 38.42 0.85
CA HIS A 82 14.27 38.20 1.72
C HIS A 82 14.01 37.09 2.71
N GLN A 83 14.97 36.17 2.86
CA GLN A 83 14.91 35.12 3.86
C GLN A 83 15.27 35.67 5.24
N SER A 84 14.62 35.18 6.29
CA SER A 84 14.99 35.50 7.67
C SER A 84 16.46 35.12 7.93
N SER A 85 17.22 36.07 8.42
CA SER A 85 18.64 35.91 8.76
C SER A 85 18.81 35.27 10.12
N GLU A 86 17.90 35.55 11.06
CA GLU A 86 17.90 35.11 12.44
C GLU A 86 16.48 34.76 12.92
N ASP A 87 16.38 33.97 13.97
CA ASP A 87 15.15 33.62 14.68
C ASP A 87 15.38 33.44 16.20
N ASP A 88 14.33 33.24 16.97
CA ASP A 88 14.40 32.93 18.40
C ASP A 88 13.93 31.50 18.74
N ILE A 89 13.74 30.65 17.73
CA ILE A 89 13.17 29.30 17.86
C ILE A 89 13.99 28.44 18.83
N ALA A 90 15.31 28.39 18.63
CA ALA A 90 16.19 27.57 19.47
C ALA A 90 16.14 28.00 20.94
N ASN A 91 16.10 29.32 21.21
CA ASN A 91 15.99 29.85 22.57
C ASN A 91 14.65 29.50 23.23
N ARG A 92 13.54 29.57 22.46
CA ARG A 92 12.21 29.18 22.95
C ARG A 92 12.10 27.69 23.24
N ILE A 93 12.68 26.85 22.38
CA ILE A 93 12.76 25.41 22.60
C ILE A 93 13.57 25.11 23.87
N ALA A 94 14.74 25.73 24.04
CA ALA A 94 15.59 25.53 25.21
C ALA A 94 14.95 26.00 26.53
N ALA A 95 14.05 26.97 26.48
CA ALA A 95 13.31 27.47 27.64
C ALA A 95 12.29 26.45 28.20
N VAL A 96 11.92 25.41 27.44
CA VAL A 96 10.98 24.36 27.85
C VAL A 96 11.71 23.01 27.90
N PRO A 97 12.08 22.51 29.07
CA PRO A 97 12.81 21.26 29.20
C PRO A 97 12.11 20.10 28.48
N GLY A 98 12.87 19.35 27.67
CA GLY A 98 12.36 18.19 26.89
C GLY A 98 11.57 18.55 25.64
N SER A 99 11.34 19.83 25.32
CA SER A 99 10.73 20.24 24.06
C SER A 99 11.72 20.21 22.90
N THR A 100 11.23 19.84 21.72
CA THR A 100 11.95 19.95 20.43
C THR A 100 11.27 20.95 19.49
N THR A 101 10.20 21.59 19.93
CA THR A 101 9.34 22.46 19.13
C THR A 101 8.87 23.67 19.94
N THR A 102 8.43 24.71 19.26
CA THR A 102 7.80 25.88 19.88
C THR A 102 6.57 26.35 19.11
N ALA A 103 5.61 26.85 19.87
CA ALA A 103 4.37 27.40 19.35
C ALA A 103 4.53 28.77 18.71
N LYS A 104 5.51 29.57 19.11
CA LYS A 104 5.69 30.94 18.72
C LYS A 104 7.12 31.15 18.25
N ALA A 105 7.31 32.06 17.29
CA ALA A 105 8.65 32.41 16.82
C ALA A 105 8.71 33.88 16.39
N LYS A 106 9.89 34.47 16.56
CA LYS A 106 10.26 35.74 15.99
C LYS A 106 11.35 35.54 14.96
N PHE A 107 11.21 36.20 13.82
CA PHE A 107 12.16 36.17 12.72
C PHE A 107 12.65 37.58 12.42
N TRP A 108 13.94 37.73 12.20
CA TRP A 108 14.54 39.01 11.77
C TRP A 108 14.84 38.92 10.29
N VAL A 109 14.33 39.89 9.52
CA VAL A 109 14.40 39.90 8.06
C VAL A 109 14.99 41.23 7.60
N ASN A 110 16.03 41.18 6.78
CA ASN A 110 16.64 42.35 6.15
C ASN A 110 15.76 42.81 4.98
N GLY A 111 15.72 44.09 4.73
CA GLY A 111 14.91 44.70 3.67
C GLY A 111 14.27 46.00 4.12
N THR A 112 13.49 46.62 3.25
CA THR A 112 12.74 47.88 3.54
C THR A 112 11.27 47.54 3.74
N TYR A 113 10.76 47.75 4.96
CA TYR A 113 9.40 47.43 5.36
C TYR A 113 8.74 48.63 6.00
N THR A 114 8.08 49.49 5.16
CA THR A 114 7.36 50.68 5.60
C THR A 114 5.86 50.55 5.44
N GLY A 115 5.41 49.63 4.58
CA GLY A 115 4.01 49.29 4.38
C GLY A 115 3.37 48.68 5.63
N SER A 116 2.04 48.73 5.74
CA SER A 116 1.29 48.12 6.83
C SER A 116 1.08 46.60 6.67
N THR A 117 1.36 46.06 5.47
CA THR A 117 1.15 44.64 5.15
C THR A 117 2.26 44.14 4.24
N HIS A 118 2.81 42.96 4.55
CA HIS A 118 3.86 42.30 3.76
C HIS A 118 3.52 40.81 3.56
N LYS A 119 3.75 40.30 2.35
CA LYS A 119 3.58 38.88 2.03
C LYS A 119 4.68 38.05 2.71
N VAL A 120 4.28 36.98 3.39
CA VAL A 120 5.15 36.00 4.01
C VAL A 120 4.98 34.66 3.32
N ARG A 121 6.09 33.99 3.05
CA ARG A 121 6.11 32.62 2.56
C ARG A 121 6.93 31.74 3.49
N TYR A 122 6.43 30.54 3.72
CA TYR A 122 7.18 29.41 4.23
C TYR A 122 7.22 28.34 3.13
N THR A 123 8.39 27.91 2.71
CA THR A 123 8.58 27.00 1.57
C THR A 123 9.23 25.68 2.00
N GLY A 124 9.09 25.34 3.29
CA GLY A 124 9.79 24.22 3.88
C GLY A 124 11.28 24.50 4.09
N LYS A 125 11.97 23.55 4.71
CA LYS A 125 13.41 23.69 4.96
C LYS A 125 14.26 23.56 3.68
N ASN A 126 13.72 22.94 2.63
CA ASN A 126 14.41 22.66 1.37
C ASN A 126 13.91 23.54 0.20
N GLY A 127 13.00 24.48 0.45
CA GLY A 127 12.45 25.36 -0.56
C GLY A 127 13.28 26.62 -0.82
N ALA A 128 12.94 27.35 -1.89
CA ALA A 128 13.45 28.68 -2.20
C ALA A 128 12.31 29.70 -2.08
N SER A 129 12.57 30.98 -2.33
CA SER A 129 11.57 32.04 -2.18
C SER A 129 10.28 31.80 -3.00
N ASP A 130 10.41 31.12 -4.13
CA ASP A 130 9.35 30.86 -5.10
C ASP A 130 9.17 29.38 -5.43
N LYS A 131 9.85 28.47 -4.72
CA LYS A 131 9.84 27.03 -5.00
C LYS A 131 9.60 26.19 -3.76
N VAL A 132 8.76 25.19 -3.92
CA VAL A 132 8.44 24.18 -2.91
C VAL A 132 8.84 22.80 -3.45
N THR A 133 9.49 21.98 -2.62
CA THR A 133 9.79 20.59 -2.95
C THR A 133 9.05 19.66 -2.00
N ILE A 134 8.05 18.96 -2.53
CA ILE A 134 7.38 17.84 -1.83
C ILE A 134 8.13 16.57 -2.20
N LYS A 135 8.71 15.89 -1.19
CA LYS A 135 9.55 14.70 -1.42
C LYS A 135 8.72 13.47 -1.71
N ALA A 136 9.14 12.69 -2.69
CA ALA A 136 8.58 11.38 -2.99
C ALA A 136 8.94 10.31 -1.94
N SER A 137 10.05 10.50 -1.22
CA SER A 137 10.50 9.63 -0.13
C SER A 137 10.54 10.41 1.17
N GLN A 138 9.73 9.98 2.13
CA GLN A 138 9.54 10.61 3.43
C GLN A 138 9.85 9.59 4.54
N THR A 139 10.18 10.06 5.76
CA THR A 139 10.49 9.19 6.89
C THR A 139 9.91 9.74 8.19
N GLN A 140 9.16 8.91 8.90
CA GLN A 140 8.65 9.20 10.24
C GLN A 140 9.11 8.15 11.24
N ASN A 141 9.90 8.55 12.27
CA ASN A 141 10.50 7.60 13.21
C ASN A 141 9.65 7.28 14.44
N THR A 142 8.70 8.14 14.78
CA THR A 142 7.88 7.99 15.98
C THR A 142 6.40 8.15 15.63
N PRO A 143 5.52 7.27 16.10
CA PRO A 143 4.09 7.42 15.92
C PRO A 143 3.59 8.79 16.38
N ASN A 144 2.68 9.36 15.60
CA ASN A 144 2.05 10.65 15.87
C ASN A 144 3.02 11.84 16.07
N ASN A 145 4.21 11.75 15.50
CA ASN A 145 5.20 12.83 15.48
C ASN A 145 5.62 13.12 14.03
N ALA A 146 4.96 14.08 13.41
CA ALA A 146 5.20 14.48 12.04
C ALA A 146 6.23 15.62 11.94
N ALA A 147 7.33 15.57 12.70
CA ALA A 147 8.41 16.58 12.67
C ALA A 147 9.10 16.65 11.30
N HIS A 148 9.05 15.58 10.52
CA HIS A 148 9.67 15.47 9.19
C HIS A 148 9.00 16.34 8.12
N ILE A 149 7.72 16.76 8.30
CA ILE A 149 6.96 17.47 7.24
C ILE A 149 7.63 18.75 6.76
N ALA A 150 8.32 19.46 7.66
CA ALA A 150 9.08 20.67 7.32
C ALA A 150 10.17 20.41 6.25
N GLU A 151 10.79 19.23 6.30
CA GLU A 151 11.80 18.80 5.33
C GLU A 151 11.20 18.09 4.11
N ASP A 152 9.99 17.55 4.25
CA ASP A 152 9.36 16.73 3.23
C ASP A 152 8.35 17.46 2.37
N GLY A 153 8.17 18.78 2.61
CA GLY A 153 7.46 19.64 1.67
C GLY A 153 6.26 20.37 2.24
N ASP A 154 6.19 20.59 3.55
CA ASP A 154 5.23 21.54 4.12
C ASP A 154 5.51 22.94 3.61
N PHE A 155 4.48 23.69 3.29
CA PHE A 155 4.58 25.09 2.83
C PHE A 155 3.30 25.86 3.18
N GLY A 156 3.46 27.19 3.23
CA GLY A 156 2.34 28.08 3.53
C GLY A 156 2.63 29.54 3.20
N VAL A 157 1.59 30.35 3.31
CA VAL A 157 1.62 31.80 3.04
C VAL A 157 0.91 32.58 4.14
N ALA A 158 1.26 33.85 4.31
CA ALA A 158 0.56 34.76 5.20
C ALA A 158 0.65 36.22 4.69
N ASP A 159 -0.23 37.05 5.23
CA ASP A 159 -0.08 38.49 5.22
C ASP A 159 0.33 38.95 6.62
N ALA A 160 1.57 39.43 6.76
CA ALA A 160 2.04 40.01 8.00
C ALA A 160 1.57 41.45 8.09
N THR A 161 0.97 41.84 9.22
CA THR A 161 0.42 43.19 9.45
C THR A 161 1.11 43.88 10.62
N GLY A 162 1.33 45.17 10.52
CA GLY A 162 1.98 45.96 11.57
C GLY A 162 2.59 47.28 11.10
N SER A 163 3.47 47.86 11.93
CA SER A 163 4.28 49.01 11.61
C SER A 163 5.60 48.94 12.37
N GLY A 164 6.72 48.74 11.67
CA GLY A 164 8.05 48.54 12.25
C GLY A 164 8.27 47.19 12.94
N LYS A 165 7.20 46.56 13.42
CA LYS A 165 7.11 45.15 13.86
C LYS A 165 5.82 44.59 13.30
N TYR A 166 5.88 43.36 12.80
CA TYR A 166 4.77 42.73 12.09
C TYR A 166 4.40 41.42 12.76
N THR A 167 3.09 41.08 12.73
CA THR A 167 2.57 39.80 13.17
C THR A 167 1.92 39.07 12.01
N PHE A 168 2.02 37.72 12.00
CA PHE A 168 1.40 36.90 10.97
C PHE A 168 0.90 35.55 11.53
N THR A 169 -0.06 34.99 10.82
CA THR A 169 -0.53 33.60 11.01
C THR A 169 -0.31 32.88 9.68
N LEU A 170 0.55 31.86 9.68
CA LEU A 170 0.87 31.09 8.48
C LEU A 170 -0.33 30.20 8.10
N ASN A 171 -0.76 30.28 6.87
CA ASN A 171 -1.82 29.46 6.31
C ASN A 171 -1.16 28.37 5.47
N HIS A 172 -1.13 27.14 6.01
CA HIS A 172 -0.58 25.98 5.32
C HIS A 172 -1.30 25.70 4.01
N LYS A 173 -0.56 25.25 3.01
CA LYS A 173 -1.03 24.99 1.65
C LYS A 173 -0.69 23.60 1.14
N ALA A 174 0.21 22.86 1.80
CA ALA A 174 0.40 21.43 1.52
C ALA A 174 -0.86 20.65 1.88
N ALA A 175 -1.03 19.46 1.31
CA ALA A 175 -2.02 18.51 1.79
C ALA A 175 -1.33 17.43 2.62
N TYR A 176 -2.02 16.92 3.64
CA TYR A 176 -1.50 15.92 4.56
C TYR A 176 -2.41 14.70 4.58
N VAL A 177 -1.81 13.52 4.69
CA VAL A 177 -2.55 12.25 4.81
C VAL A 177 -2.04 11.52 6.04
N THR A 178 -2.91 11.34 7.05
CA THR A 178 -2.55 10.63 8.29
C THR A 178 -3.13 9.23 8.27
N PHE A 179 -2.28 8.22 8.17
CA PHE A 179 -2.62 6.81 8.16
C PHE A 179 -2.69 6.25 9.59
N MET A 180 -3.76 5.54 9.88
CA MET A 180 -4.00 4.89 11.18
C MET A 180 -4.56 3.47 10.95
N PRO A 181 -3.75 2.54 10.38
CA PRO A 181 -4.21 1.18 10.17
C PRO A 181 -4.43 0.45 11.48
N HIS A 182 -5.41 -0.43 11.47
CA HIS A 182 -5.73 -1.35 12.58
C HIS A 182 -6.11 -2.72 12.01
N THR A 183 -6.18 -3.74 12.85
CA THR A 183 -6.60 -5.08 12.42
C THR A 183 -7.19 -5.89 13.57
N THR A 184 -8.25 -6.63 13.25
CA THR A 184 -8.77 -7.73 14.08
C THR A 184 -8.43 -9.10 13.48
N ASP A 185 -7.70 -9.12 12.37
CA ASP A 185 -7.30 -10.35 11.67
C ASP A 185 -6.18 -11.06 12.43
N THR A 186 -6.45 -12.31 12.84
CA THR A 186 -5.51 -13.12 13.61
C THR A 186 -4.27 -13.53 12.84
N TYR A 187 -4.33 -13.54 11.50
CA TYR A 187 -3.19 -13.88 10.64
C TYR A 187 -2.06 -12.84 10.68
N ILE A 188 -2.38 -11.59 10.98
CA ILE A 188 -1.41 -10.49 11.04
C ILE A 188 -1.32 -9.84 12.43
N THR A 189 -1.78 -10.53 13.46
CA THR A 189 -1.62 -10.09 14.86
C THR A 189 -0.13 -9.89 15.19
N GLY A 190 0.20 -8.73 15.77
CA GLY A 190 1.57 -8.39 16.13
C GLY A 190 2.46 -7.94 14.96
N ALA A 191 1.91 -7.81 13.76
CA ALA A 191 2.66 -7.29 12.62
C ALA A 191 3.13 -5.85 12.86
N LYS A 192 4.25 -5.50 12.22
CA LYS A 192 4.85 -4.17 12.22
C LYS A 192 4.75 -3.51 10.86
N ILE A 193 4.41 -2.23 10.84
CA ILE A 193 4.43 -1.43 9.62
C ILE A 193 5.86 -0.97 9.40
N LYS A 194 6.42 -1.23 8.23
CA LYS A 194 7.74 -0.78 7.80
C LYS A 194 7.65 0.43 6.86
N LYS A 195 6.60 0.45 6.04
CA LYS A 195 6.47 1.43 4.97
C LYS A 195 5.00 1.58 4.55
N ILE A 196 4.63 2.78 4.16
CA ILE A 196 3.35 3.09 3.53
C ILE A 196 3.66 3.75 2.19
N THR A 197 3.15 3.18 1.10
CA THR A 197 3.31 3.75 -0.24
C THR A 197 1.93 4.12 -0.79
N MET A 198 1.79 5.33 -1.28
CA MET A 198 0.57 5.80 -1.93
C MET A 198 0.89 6.25 -3.36
N TRP A 199 0.05 5.85 -4.31
CA TRP A 199 0.19 6.31 -5.70
C TRP A 199 -1.17 6.47 -6.37
N SER A 200 -1.22 7.33 -7.39
CA SER A 200 -2.34 7.44 -8.32
C SER A 200 -2.18 6.44 -9.47
N GLY A 201 -3.29 5.91 -9.97
CA GLY A 201 -3.31 5.07 -11.17
C GLY A 201 -3.03 5.84 -12.46
N ASP A 202 -3.05 7.17 -12.45
CA ASP A 202 -2.62 8.00 -13.57
C ASP A 202 -1.16 8.42 -13.37
N GLU A 203 -0.29 8.02 -14.30
CA GLU A 203 1.14 8.33 -14.26
C GLU A 203 1.44 9.83 -14.49
N ASN A 204 0.49 10.59 -15.03
CA ASN A 204 0.60 12.03 -15.21
C ASN A 204 0.22 12.83 -13.95
N ASP A 205 -0.29 12.20 -12.93
CA ASP A 205 -0.58 12.83 -11.66
C ASP A 205 0.72 13.16 -10.90
N HIS A 206 0.69 14.25 -10.15
CA HIS A 206 1.86 14.78 -9.45
C HIS A 206 1.58 14.83 -7.93
N LEU A 207 1.77 13.72 -7.22
CA LEU A 207 1.68 13.66 -5.76
C LEU A 207 2.88 14.29 -5.06
N ALA A 208 4.05 14.31 -5.72
CA ALA A 208 5.27 14.92 -5.23
C ALA A 208 6.09 15.51 -6.39
N GLY A 209 7.05 16.39 -6.07
CA GLY A 209 7.91 17.06 -7.04
C GLY A 209 8.36 18.44 -6.54
N THR A 210 9.04 19.18 -7.40
CA THR A 210 9.41 20.58 -7.15
C THR A 210 8.55 21.50 -8.00
N PHE A 211 7.86 22.43 -7.37
CA PHE A 211 6.86 23.32 -7.96
C PHE A 211 7.20 24.78 -7.73
N ASN A 212 6.78 25.67 -8.64
CA ASN A 212 6.75 27.10 -8.38
C ASN A 212 5.55 27.43 -7.49
N MET A 213 5.71 28.38 -6.59
CA MET A 213 4.66 28.84 -5.67
C MET A 213 4.42 30.34 -5.83
N ASP A 214 3.16 30.74 -5.99
CA ASP A 214 2.75 32.15 -6.03
C ASP A 214 2.51 32.74 -4.62
N ASP A 215 2.11 34.04 -4.54
CA ASP A 215 1.85 34.75 -3.27
C ASP A 215 0.60 34.22 -2.53
N ASN A 216 -0.23 33.42 -3.16
CA ASN A 216 -1.42 32.79 -2.56
C ASN A 216 -1.15 31.35 -2.14
N GLY A 217 0.06 30.83 -2.41
CA GLY A 217 0.44 29.44 -2.15
C GLY A 217 -0.07 28.47 -3.22
N THR A 218 -0.44 28.95 -4.41
CA THR A 218 -0.83 28.09 -5.52
C THR A 218 0.42 27.51 -6.17
N LEU A 219 0.46 26.20 -6.35
CA LEU A 219 1.53 25.51 -7.04
C LEU A 219 1.32 25.50 -8.55
N SER A 220 2.40 25.64 -9.31
CA SER A 220 2.38 25.60 -10.77
C SER A 220 3.68 25.02 -11.34
N GLY A 221 3.65 24.57 -12.57
CA GLY A 221 4.77 23.88 -13.20
C GLY A 221 5.02 22.53 -12.52
N GLY A 222 6.24 22.05 -12.60
CA GLY A 222 6.66 20.84 -11.93
C GLY A 222 7.91 20.25 -12.57
N THR A 223 8.89 19.93 -11.74
CA THR A 223 10.09 19.18 -12.16
C THR A 223 10.30 18.01 -11.21
N SER A 224 10.85 16.90 -11.72
CA SER A 224 11.03 15.67 -10.96
C SER A 224 9.72 15.20 -10.28
N THR A 225 8.60 15.36 -10.99
CA THR A 225 7.28 14.99 -10.49
C THR A 225 7.07 13.49 -10.52
N THR A 226 6.24 12.99 -9.62
CA THR A 226 5.85 11.59 -9.55
C THR A 226 4.43 11.44 -9.00
N ASN A 227 3.73 10.42 -9.50
CA ASN A 227 2.43 10.00 -9.00
C ASN A 227 2.51 9.12 -7.73
N LYS A 228 3.70 8.94 -7.14
CA LYS A 228 3.94 8.02 -6.02
C LYS A 228 4.71 8.70 -4.89
N VAL A 229 4.26 8.49 -3.65
CA VAL A 229 4.95 8.90 -2.43
C VAL A 229 5.09 7.72 -1.48
N THR A 230 6.25 7.60 -0.86
CA THR A 230 6.57 6.54 0.11
C THR A 230 6.95 7.15 1.45
N LEU A 231 6.30 6.70 2.52
CA LEU A 231 6.63 7.04 3.90
C LEU A 231 7.21 5.81 4.60
N THR A 232 8.49 5.84 4.92
CA THR A 232 9.16 4.82 5.75
C THR A 232 8.87 5.11 7.22
N VAL A 233 8.51 4.07 7.98
CA VAL A 233 8.25 4.18 9.42
C VAL A 233 9.08 3.15 10.20
N ASN A 234 9.37 3.46 11.48
CA ASN A 234 10.20 2.61 12.33
C ASN A 234 9.33 1.64 13.14
N ASP A 235 8.96 0.51 12.54
CA ASP A 235 8.27 -0.61 13.20
C ASP A 235 6.99 -0.22 13.97
N PHE A 236 6.14 0.61 13.36
CA PHE A 236 4.89 1.02 13.99
C PHE A 236 3.98 -0.18 14.21
N THR A 237 3.39 -0.28 15.39
CA THR A 237 2.48 -1.37 15.74
C THR A 237 1.13 -1.20 15.05
N ILE A 238 0.45 -2.33 14.77
CA ILE A 238 -0.93 -2.33 14.28
C ILE A 238 -1.85 -2.69 15.45
N PRO A 239 -2.62 -1.73 16.01
CA PRO A 239 -3.56 -2.02 17.10
C PRO A 239 -4.80 -2.72 16.57
N THR A 240 -5.61 -3.29 17.48
CA THR A 240 -6.88 -3.93 17.13
C THR A 240 -8.03 -2.94 16.88
N VAL A 241 -7.85 -1.70 17.31
CA VAL A 241 -8.76 -0.58 17.07
C VAL A 241 -7.97 0.64 16.65
N THR A 242 -8.57 1.53 15.88
CA THR A 242 -7.91 2.76 15.44
C THR A 242 -7.35 3.56 16.63
N SER A 243 -6.06 3.88 16.60
CA SER A 243 -5.36 4.63 17.65
C SER A 243 -4.27 5.50 17.03
N TYR A 244 -4.46 6.83 17.06
CA TYR A 244 -3.45 7.74 16.51
C TYR A 244 -2.15 7.76 17.35
N THR A 245 -2.24 7.53 18.65
CA THR A 245 -1.06 7.48 19.53
C THR A 245 -0.20 6.23 19.28
N ALA A 246 -0.80 5.15 18.77
CA ALA A 246 -0.11 3.91 18.52
C ALA A 246 0.65 3.90 17.18
N ASN A 247 0.11 4.52 16.13
CA ASN A 247 0.69 4.39 14.80
C ASN A 247 0.33 5.48 13.78
N ALA A 248 -0.18 6.64 14.20
CA ALA A 248 -0.43 7.70 13.23
C ALA A 248 0.86 8.05 12.46
N ALA A 249 0.80 7.87 11.15
CA ALA A 249 1.87 8.16 10.21
C ALA A 249 1.38 9.19 9.19
N THR A 250 2.05 10.34 9.10
CA THR A 250 1.59 11.48 8.29
C THR A 250 2.49 11.67 7.07
N MET A 251 1.89 11.73 5.89
CA MET A 251 2.55 11.96 4.60
C MET A 251 2.16 13.35 4.09
N VAL A 252 3.11 14.07 3.49
CA VAL A 252 2.87 15.33 2.77
C VAL A 252 2.72 15.05 1.30
N VAL A 253 1.70 15.61 0.68
CA VAL A 253 1.43 15.45 -0.75
C VAL A 253 0.96 16.76 -1.40
N THR A 254 1.02 16.82 -2.71
CA THR A 254 0.46 17.93 -3.48
C THR A 254 -1.06 17.95 -3.36
N PRO A 255 -1.70 19.08 -3.08
CA PRO A 255 -3.16 19.19 -3.12
C PRO A 255 -3.71 18.89 -4.51
N GLY A 256 -4.83 18.19 -4.57
CA GLY A 256 -5.48 17.81 -5.84
C GLY A 256 -6.49 16.69 -5.69
N THR A 257 -7.18 16.37 -6.78
CA THR A 257 -8.04 15.18 -6.89
C THR A 257 -7.33 14.13 -7.73
N TYR A 258 -7.21 12.94 -7.17
CA TYR A 258 -6.49 11.81 -7.73
C TYR A 258 -7.42 10.63 -7.94
N HIS A 259 -7.21 9.85 -9.00
CA HIS A 259 -8.05 8.72 -9.37
C HIS A 259 -7.31 7.40 -9.27
N ASN A 260 -8.05 6.33 -8.96
CA ASN A 260 -7.49 4.99 -8.80
C ASN A 260 -6.31 4.96 -7.80
N VAL A 261 -6.50 5.65 -6.66
CA VAL A 261 -5.46 5.78 -5.64
C VAL A 261 -5.27 4.47 -4.92
N ALA A 262 -4.06 3.96 -4.93
CA ALA A 262 -3.67 2.78 -4.16
C ALA A 262 -2.86 3.20 -2.92
N ILE A 263 -3.15 2.57 -1.78
CA ILE A 263 -2.39 2.69 -0.53
C ILE A 263 -1.91 1.31 -0.14
N GLU A 264 -0.61 1.11 -0.14
CA GLU A 264 0.08 -0.13 0.20
C GLU A 264 0.77 -0.01 1.56
N TYR A 265 0.52 -0.97 2.43
CA TYR A 265 1.19 -1.14 3.71
C TYR A 265 2.18 -2.30 3.61
N THR A 266 3.48 -2.03 3.72
CA THR A 266 4.51 -3.07 3.84
C THR A 266 4.60 -3.48 5.30
N LEU A 267 4.39 -4.76 5.56
CA LEU A 267 4.30 -5.34 6.89
C LEU A 267 5.41 -6.38 7.12
N GLU A 268 5.84 -6.48 8.35
CA GLU A 268 6.60 -7.62 8.86
C GLU A 268 5.69 -8.38 9.84
N VAL A 269 5.31 -9.61 9.45
CA VAL A 269 4.35 -10.46 10.18
C VAL A 269 5.11 -11.53 10.95
N PRO A 270 4.97 -11.62 12.27
CA PRO A 270 5.60 -12.69 13.05
C PRO A 270 4.97 -14.05 12.69
N THR A 271 5.77 -15.10 12.68
CA THR A 271 5.31 -16.48 12.43
C THR A 271 5.65 -17.39 13.59
N ALA A 272 4.96 -18.52 13.68
CA ALA A 272 5.23 -19.54 14.69
C ALA A 272 6.63 -20.16 14.56
N SER A 273 7.25 -20.13 13.38
CA SER A 273 8.62 -20.60 13.14
C SER A 273 9.69 -19.64 13.66
N GLY A 274 9.32 -18.44 14.06
CA GLY A 274 10.24 -17.38 14.50
C GLY A 274 10.85 -16.55 13.36
N THR A 275 10.74 -16.98 12.10
CA THR A 275 11.17 -16.18 10.94
C THR A 275 9.99 -15.35 10.45
N PRO A 276 10.04 -14.02 10.55
CA PRO A 276 8.93 -13.18 10.10
C PRO A 276 8.76 -13.22 8.58
N ILE A 277 7.53 -13.01 8.12
CA ILE A 277 7.21 -12.85 6.71
C ILE A 277 7.06 -11.36 6.41
N THR A 278 7.80 -10.87 5.43
CA THR A 278 7.58 -9.53 4.87
C THR A 278 6.63 -9.62 3.68
N GLY A 279 5.60 -8.80 3.69
CA GLY A 279 4.64 -8.72 2.60
C GLY A 279 3.85 -7.43 2.62
N THR A 280 2.96 -7.26 1.67
CA THR A 280 2.15 -6.05 1.50
C THR A 280 0.67 -6.32 1.67
N LEU A 281 -0.07 -5.30 2.10
CA LEU A 281 -1.53 -5.24 2.00
C LEU A 281 -1.91 -3.93 1.33
N THR A 282 -2.73 -4.00 0.30
CA THR A 282 -3.09 -2.83 -0.51
C THR A 282 -4.57 -2.51 -0.38
N LYS A 283 -4.93 -1.23 -0.40
CA LYS A 283 -6.30 -0.72 -0.51
C LYS A 283 -6.41 0.19 -1.72
N LEU A 284 -7.52 0.10 -2.43
CA LEU A 284 -7.77 0.87 -3.64
C LEU A 284 -8.98 1.79 -3.44
N TYR A 285 -8.84 3.04 -3.84
CA TYR A 285 -9.86 4.07 -3.80
C TYR A 285 -10.09 4.60 -5.21
N SER A 286 -11.35 4.70 -5.65
CA SER A 286 -11.69 5.15 -7.01
C SER A 286 -11.31 6.61 -7.25
N SER A 287 -11.45 7.46 -6.23
CA SER A 287 -11.06 8.86 -6.25
C SER A 287 -10.85 9.37 -4.84
N VAL A 288 -9.84 10.21 -4.65
CA VAL A 288 -9.54 10.90 -3.39
C VAL A 288 -9.18 12.35 -3.69
N THR A 289 -9.73 13.29 -2.92
CA THR A 289 -9.34 14.70 -2.96
C THR A 289 -8.53 15.03 -1.71
N PHE A 290 -7.33 15.57 -1.92
CA PHE A 290 -6.48 16.12 -0.86
C PHE A 290 -6.54 17.64 -0.93
N ASP A 291 -7.23 18.26 0.01
CA ASP A 291 -7.42 19.71 0.05
C ASP A 291 -6.19 20.43 0.60
N ALA A 292 -5.89 21.61 0.03
CA ALA A 292 -4.81 22.47 0.49
C ALA A 292 -4.98 22.87 1.96
N GLY A 293 -3.93 22.70 2.76
CA GLY A 293 -3.92 23.00 4.19
C GLY A 293 -4.77 22.09 5.05
N LYS A 294 -5.23 20.94 4.52
CA LYS A 294 -6.06 19.97 5.25
C LYS A 294 -5.34 18.65 5.47
N ASN A 295 -5.73 17.99 6.55
CA ASN A 295 -5.33 16.61 6.83
C ASN A 295 -6.47 15.65 6.50
N THR A 296 -6.17 14.61 5.73
CA THR A 296 -7.09 13.52 5.39
C THR A 296 -6.74 12.30 6.25
N PRO A 297 -7.55 11.96 7.27
CA PRO A 297 -7.30 10.78 8.09
C PRO A 297 -7.75 9.50 7.35
N VAL A 298 -6.84 8.54 7.21
CA VAL A 298 -7.09 7.24 6.59
C VAL A 298 -7.07 6.15 7.66
N LYS A 299 -8.25 5.65 8.01
CA LYS A 299 -8.45 4.57 8.99
C LYS A 299 -8.70 3.27 8.23
N THR A 300 -7.71 2.40 8.16
CA THR A 300 -7.76 1.16 7.37
C THR A 300 -7.86 -0.05 8.28
N ASP A 301 -8.89 -0.89 8.11
CA ASP A 301 -8.92 -2.24 8.67
C ASP A 301 -8.16 -3.17 7.73
N LEU A 302 -6.97 -3.62 8.18
CA LEU A 302 -6.10 -4.50 7.42
C LEU A 302 -6.53 -5.95 7.61
N LYS A 303 -6.77 -6.65 6.50
CA LYS A 303 -7.14 -8.08 6.48
C LYS A 303 -6.45 -8.77 5.34
N VAL A 304 -6.00 -10.00 5.58
CA VAL A 304 -5.49 -10.87 4.52
C VAL A 304 -6.63 -11.63 3.86
N LYS A 305 -6.52 -11.88 2.56
CA LYS A 305 -7.44 -12.75 1.85
C LYS A 305 -7.14 -14.21 2.18
N VAL A 306 -8.15 -14.95 2.60
CA VAL A 306 -8.05 -16.39 2.90
C VAL A 306 -8.49 -17.17 1.68
N TYR A 307 -7.62 -18.05 1.17
CA TYR A 307 -7.94 -18.92 0.05
C TYR A 307 -8.45 -20.29 0.54
N PRO A 308 -9.36 -20.91 -0.21
CA PRO A 308 -9.99 -22.17 0.21
C PRO A 308 -9.02 -23.36 0.10
N ALA A 309 -9.02 -24.23 1.11
CA ALA A 309 -8.18 -25.42 1.15
C ALA A 309 -8.56 -26.48 0.10
N ASN A 310 -9.81 -26.48 -0.36
CA ASN A 310 -10.39 -27.49 -1.25
C ASN A 310 -10.34 -27.09 -2.73
N SER A 311 -9.47 -26.16 -3.12
CA SER A 311 -9.34 -25.65 -4.48
C SER A 311 -8.33 -26.40 -5.36
N TYR A 312 -7.69 -27.44 -4.83
CA TYR A 312 -6.73 -28.27 -5.57
C TYR A 312 -7.43 -29.48 -6.20
N TYR A 313 -7.21 -29.70 -7.48
CA TYR A 313 -7.82 -30.81 -8.25
C TYR A 313 -6.76 -31.50 -9.10
N GLU A 314 -6.90 -32.81 -9.34
CA GLU A 314 -6.33 -33.42 -10.52
C GLU A 314 -7.08 -32.93 -11.78
N TRP A 315 -6.42 -32.94 -12.93
CA TRP A 315 -6.99 -32.35 -14.13
C TRP A 315 -8.35 -32.95 -14.51
N ASP A 316 -9.35 -32.10 -14.60
CA ASP A 316 -10.73 -32.44 -14.96
C ASP A 316 -11.35 -33.57 -14.14
N ALA A 317 -10.92 -33.72 -12.87
CA ALA A 317 -11.57 -34.64 -11.93
C ALA A 317 -13.07 -34.34 -11.80
N ALA A 318 -13.85 -35.28 -11.30
CA ALA A 318 -15.29 -35.10 -11.14
C ALA A 318 -15.62 -33.83 -10.32
N VAL A 319 -16.70 -33.15 -10.67
CA VAL A 319 -17.12 -31.90 -9.99
C VAL A 319 -17.26 -32.14 -8.48
N GLY A 320 -16.61 -31.27 -7.68
CA GLY A 320 -16.62 -31.37 -6.22
C GLY A 320 -15.68 -32.46 -5.64
N GLN A 321 -14.93 -33.17 -6.47
CA GLN A 321 -13.93 -34.17 -6.06
C GLN A 321 -12.53 -33.57 -6.09
N ASN A 322 -12.27 -32.62 -5.16
CA ASN A 322 -10.93 -32.03 -5.02
C ASN A 322 -9.91 -33.08 -4.53
N PHE A 323 -8.62 -32.75 -4.68
CA PHE A 323 -7.49 -33.65 -4.41
C PHE A 323 -7.54 -34.29 -3.00
N TRP A 324 -8.04 -33.58 -1.98
CA TRP A 324 -8.16 -34.03 -0.60
C TRP A 324 -9.60 -34.28 -0.15
N LYS A 325 -10.56 -34.50 -1.08
CA LYS A 325 -11.98 -34.64 -0.78
C LYS A 325 -12.24 -35.64 0.37
N GLY A 326 -12.90 -35.14 1.43
CA GLY A 326 -13.19 -35.87 2.67
C GLY A 326 -12.09 -35.77 3.73
N TYR A 327 -10.92 -35.24 3.40
CA TYR A 327 -9.75 -35.12 4.27
C TYR A 327 -9.15 -33.71 4.27
N GLU A 328 -9.91 -32.72 3.79
CA GLU A 328 -9.49 -31.33 3.68
C GLU A 328 -9.15 -30.73 5.06
N TYR A 329 -8.29 -29.72 5.06
CA TYR A 329 -8.07 -28.87 6.23
C TYR A 329 -9.42 -28.31 6.74
N GLY A 330 -9.70 -28.49 8.04
CA GLY A 330 -10.97 -28.09 8.65
C GLY A 330 -12.11 -29.10 8.52
N SER A 331 -11.92 -30.26 7.84
CA SER A 331 -12.87 -31.37 7.85
C SER A 331 -12.88 -32.11 9.18
N ALA A 332 -13.82 -33.04 9.35
CA ALA A 332 -13.91 -33.88 10.56
C ALA A 332 -12.69 -34.79 10.76
N ASN A 333 -12.01 -35.18 9.66
CA ASN A 333 -10.80 -36.01 9.68
C ASN A 333 -9.71 -35.38 8.78
N PRO A 334 -9.08 -34.28 9.19
CA PRO A 334 -8.15 -33.54 8.34
C PRO A 334 -6.83 -34.32 8.19
N GLN A 335 -6.44 -34.55 6.95
CA GLN A 335 -5.19 -35.23 6.58
C GLN A 335 -4.39 -34.45 5.54
N GLN A 336 -4.95 -33.38 5.02
CA GLN A 336 -4.32 -32.51 4.02
C GLN A 336 -3.06 -31.86 4.58
N PRO A 337 -1.88 -32.02 3.95
CA PRO A 337 -0.68 -31.27 4.28
C PRO A 337 -0.91 -29.76 4.13
N THR A 338 -0.45 -28.97 5.09
CA THR A 338 -0.72 -27.52 5.18
C THR A 338 0.51 -26.64 5.01
N VAL A 339 1.72 -27.22 5.01
CA VAL A 339 2.98 -26.51 4.88
C VAL A 339 3.90 -27.19 3.85
N ASN A 340 4.79 -26.38 3.25
CA ASN A 340 5.77 -26.87 2.28
C ASN A 340 6.61 -28.04 2.82
N GLY A 341 6.80 -29.05 1.98
CA GLY A 341 7.57 -30.26 2.31
C GLY A 341 6.79 -31.33 3.08
N GLN A 342 5.60 -31.02 3.57
CA GLN A 342 4.73 -31.97 4.23
C GLN A 342 4.05 -32.90 3.21
N LYS A 343 3.92 -34.17 3.54
CA LYS A 343 3.21 -35.17 2.72
C LYS A 343 2.38 -36.10 3.57
N ASN A 344 1.32 -36.63 2.98
CA ASN A 344 0.53 -37.71 3.60
C ASN A 344 0.15 -38.76 2.54
N PRO A 345 1.03 -39.75 2.29
CA PRO A 345 0.81 -40.75 1.23
C PRO A 345 -0.36 -41.68 1.49
N THR A 346 -0.77 -41.83 2.75
CA THR A 346 -1.87 -42.74 3.13
C THR A 346 -3.23 -42.26 2.65
N TYR A 347 -3.42 -40.95 2.61
CA TYR A 347 -4.71 -40.32 2.30
C TYR A 347 -4.72 -39.55 0.96
N ALA A 348 -3.58 -39.41 0.30
CA ALA A 348 -3.54 -38.89 -1.06
C ALA A 348 -4.42 -39.76 -1.99
N PRO A 349 -4.95 -39.19 -3.09
CA PRO A 349 -5.58 -40.01 -4.11
C PRO A 349 -4.67 -41.18 -4.45
N GLN A 350 -5.19 -42.40 -4.29
CA GLN A 350 -4.33 -43.56 -4.51
C GLN A 350 -3.95 -43.59 -5.98
N ASN A 351 -2.64 -43.64 -6.21
CA ASN A 351 -2.03 -43.99 -7.46
C ASN A 351 -1.94 -42.94 -8.58
N TRP A 352 -2.19 -41.64 -8.38
CA TRP A 352 -1.86 -40.72 -9.48
C TRP A 352 -2.39 -41.22 -10.82
N SER A 353 -3.56 -41.81 -10.79
CA SER A 353 -4.17 -42.54 -11.89
C SER A 353 -5.44 -41.86 -12.35
N ALA A 354 -5.83 -42.18 -13.54
CA ALA A 354 -7.14 -41.83 -14.06
C ALA A 354 -8.24 -42.24 -13.08
N GLU A 355 -9.35 -41.55 -13.14
CA GLU A 355 -10.51 -41.84 -12.30
C GLU A 355 -11.00 -43.28 -12.42
N SER A 356 -11.57 -43.77 -11.32
CA SER A 356 -12.24 -45.07 -11.25
C SER A 356 -13.37 -45.02 -10.21
N ALA A 357 -14.19 -46.04 -10.15
CA ALA A 357 -15.21 -46.15 -9.11
C ALA A 357 -14.64 -46.10 -7.68
N SER A 358 -13.40 -46.53 -7.49
CA SER A 358 -12.66 -46.45 -6.21
C SER A 358 -11.82 -45.19 -6.05
N ASN A 359 -11.60 -44.41 -7.11
CA ASN A 359 -10.86 -43.15 -7.11
C ASN A 359 -11.58 -42.02 -7.88
N PRO A 360 -12.69 -41.48 -7.37
CA PRO A 360 -13.44 -40.44 -8.06
C PRO A 360 -12.70 -39.08 -8.08
N ARG A 361 -11.57 -38.94 -7.35
CA ARG A 361 -10.71 -37.74 -7.31
C ARG A 361 -9.65 -37.74 -8.41
N GLY A 362 -9.48 -38.87 -9.11
CA GLY A 362 -8.52 -39.02 -10.19
C GLY A 362 -8.85 -38.15 -11.40
N TYR A 363 -7.84 -37.86 -12.21
CA TYR A 363 -8.01 -37.10 -13.44
C TYR A 363 -8.88 -37.83 -14.46
N ARG A 364 -9.50 -37.07 -15.38
CA ARG A 364 -10.33 -37.64 -16.46
C ARG A 364 -9.50 -38.58 -17.35
N ASP A 365 -10.03 -39.79 -17.54
CA ASP A 365 -9.42 -40.81 -18.43
C ASP A 365 -9.86 -40.55 -19.89
N ASP A 366 -8.88 -40.26 -20.75
CA ASP A 366 -9.09 -40.06 -22.19
C ASP A 366 -8.51 -41.22 -23.04
N THR A 367 -8.06 -42.33 -22.42
CA THR A 367 -7.41 -43.44 -23.16
C THR A 367 -8.30 -44.02 -24.26
N SER A 368 -9.61 -43.96 -24.12
CA SER A 368 -10.59 -44.43 -25.13
C SER A 368 -11.20 -43.27 -25.97
N ALA A 369 -10.80 -42.04 -25.74
CA ALA A 369 -11.34 -40.89 -26.49
C ALA A 369 -10.67 -40.72 -27.86
N PRO A 370 -11.38 -40.12 -28.86
CA PRO A 370 -10.77 -39.81 -30.14
C PRO A 370 -9.75 -38.68 -30.02
N THR A 371 -8.70 -38.72 -30.85
CA THR A 371 -7.70 -37.64 -30.94
C THR A 371 -8.07 -36.63 -32.00
N PRO A 372 -7.87 -35.30 -31.82
CA PRO A 372 -7.37 -34.70 -30.59
C PRO A 372 -8.39 -34.86 -29.45
N PHE A 373 -7.89 -35.08 -28.23
CA PHE A 373 -8.75 -35.26 -27.06
C PHE A 373 -9.63 -34.02 -26.83
N PRO A 374 -10.90 -34.21 -26.39
CA PRO A 374 -11.81 -33.08 -26.18
C PRO A 374 -11.40 -32.24 -24.94
N GLU A 375 -11.68 -30.94 -25.02
CA GLU A 375 -11.56 -30.00 -23.88
C GLU A 375 -12.23 -30.57 -22.61
N ALA A 376 -11.81 -30.07 -21.44
CA ALA A 376 -12.37 -30.44 -20.14
C ALA A 376 -13.88 -30.21 -20.07
N THR A 377 -14.60 -31.12 -19.42
CA THR A 377 -16.06 -31.07 -19.29
C THR A 377 -16.57 -31.12 -17.85
N ARG A 378 -15.66 -31.21 -16.87
CA ARG A 378 -15.97 -31.38 -15.44
C ARG A 378 -15.40 -30.25 -14.60
N SER A 379 -14.48 -30.53 -13.66
CA SER A 379 -13.95 -29.52 -12.76
C SER A 379 -13.14 -28.43 -13.50
N ALA A 380 -12.44 -28.79 -14.58
CA ALA A 380 -11.65 -27.84 -15.37
C ALA A 380 -12.42 -27.21 -16.56
N ALA A 381 -13.71 -27.51 -16.75
CA ALA A 381 -14.49 -27.08 -17.91
C ALA A 381 -14.54 -25.56 -18.12
N HIS A 382 -14.43 -24.77 -17.05
CA HIS A 382 -14.47 -23.31 -17.10
C HIS A 382 -13.09 -22.67 -16.92
N CYS A 383 -12.01 -23.47 -16.86
CA CYS A 383 -10.67 -22.92 -16.83
C CYS A 383 -10.29 -22.30 -18.19
N LEU A 384 -9.26 -21.45 -18.18
CA LEU A 384 -8.63 -20.98 -19.41
C LEU A 384 -8.27 -22.16 -20.30
N ASN A 385 -8.42 -22.03 -21.60
CA ASN A 385 -7.76 -22.98 -22.51
C ASN A 385 -6.27 -22.62 -22.71
N VAL A 386 -5.52 -23.47 -23.40
CA VAL A 386 -4.07 -23.26 -23.61
C VAL A 386 -3.78 -21.98 -24.39
N ASN A 387 -4.63 -21.58 -25.34
CA ASN A 387 -4.44 -20.35 -26.11
C ASN A 387 -4.61 -19.11 -25.21
N GLU A 388 -5.65 -19.08 -24.38
CA GLU A 388 -5.85 -18.01 -23.38
C GLU A 388 -4.68 -17.94 -22.38
N ALA A 389 -4.19 -19.07 -21.89
CA ALA A 389 -3.03 -19.15 -21.01
C ALA A 389 -1.78 -18.53 -21.65
N LEU A 390 -1.60 -18.73 -22.96
CA LEU A 390 -0.50 -18.13 -23.74
C LEU A 390 -0.68 -16.61 -23.90
N TRP A 391 -1.93 -16.11 -24.01
CA TRP A 391 -2.18 -14.66 -23.98
C TRP A 391 -1.80 -14.05 -22.63
N TYR A 392 -2.15 -14.65 -21.52
CA TYR A 392 -1.70 -14.18 -20.19
C TYR A 392 -0.17 -14.28 -20.06
N CYS A 393 0.43 -15.34 -20.54
CA CYS A 393 1.87 -15.52 -20.51
C CYS A 393 2.62 -14.41 -21.26
N PHE A 394 2.24 -14.08 -22.50
CA PHE A 394 3.00 -13.20 -23.37
C PHE A 394 2.45 -11.77 -23.49
N LYS A 395 1.18 -11.54 -23.17
CA LYS A 395 0.49 -10.24 -23.28
C LYS A 395 -0.19 -9.80 -21.99
N GLY A 396 -0.12 -10.62 -20.94
CA GLY A 396 -0.69 -10.34 -19.64
C GLY A 396 0.11 -9.35 -18.79
N ASP A 397 1.25 -8.85 -19.29
CA ASP A 397 2.11 -7.89 -18.60
C ASP A 397 2.34 -8.28 -17.12
N PRO A 398 3.00 -9.42 -16.86
CA PRO A 398 3.07 -9.99 -15.52
C PRO A 398 3.93 -9.17 -14.56
N HIS A 399 3.37 -8.87 -13.38
CA HIS A 399 4.07 -8.20 -12.29
C HIS A 399 4.15 -9.10 -11.06
N SER A 400 5.37 -9.40 -10.59
CA SER A 400 5.57 -10.19 -9.37
C SER A 400 5.46 -9.31 -8.12
N ASP A 401 4.77 -9.81 -7.09
CA ASP A 401 4.49 -9.04 -5.87
C ASP A 401 4.48 -9.92 -4.63
N ILE A 402 4.67 -9.29 -3.49
CA ILE A 402 4.70 -9.91 -2.16
C ILE A 402 3.41 -9.66 -1.36
N GLU A 403 2.26 -9.49 -2.03
CA GLU A 403 0.97 -9.33 -1.34
C GLU A 403 0.72 -10.52 -0.39
N LEU A 404 0.24 -10.20 0.82
CA LEU A 404 -0.05 -11.17 1.87
C LEU A 404 -1.38 -11.88 1.61
N TRP A 405 -1.41 -13.17 1.87
CA TRP A 405 -2.60 -14.01 1.82
C TRP A 405 -2.49 -15.16 2.81
N ALA A 406 -3.61 -15.81 3.09
CA ALA A 406 -3.67 -16.92 4.02
C ALA A 406 -4.25 -18.18 3.37
N LEU A 407 -3.76 -19.33 3.80
CA LEU A 407 -4.23 -20.65 3.40
C LEU A 407 -4.02 -21.64 4.53
N MET A 408 -5.04 -22.45 4.84
CA MET A 408 -4.94 -23.55 5.80
C MET A 408 -4.29 -23.17 7.14
N GLY A 409 -4.70 -22.01 7.70
CA GLY A 409 -4.20 -21.54 8.99
C GLY A 409 -2.85 -20.83 8.98
N HIS A 410 -2.20 -20.68 7.83
CA HIS A 410 -0.90 -20.05 7.69
C HIS A 410 -0.97 -18.80 6.80
N VAL A 411 -0.14 -17.79 7.10
CA VAL A 411 0.06 -16.63 6.25
C VAL A 411 1.25 -16.86 5.33
N TYR A 412 1.13 -16.34 4.11
CA TYR A 412 2.15 -16.38 3.06
C TYR A 412 2.23 -15.04 2.37
N ALA A 413 3.29 -14.85 1.59
CA ALA A 413 3.43 -13.72 0.67
C ALA A 413 3.82 -14.25 -0.71
N GLY A 414 3.43 -13.54 -1.75
CA GLY A 414 3.89 -13.82 -3.10
C GLY A 414 2.80 -14.23 -4.07
N GLY A 415 2.90 -13.69 -5.28
CA GLY A 415 1.99 -13.95 -6.39
C GLY A 415 2.32 -13.09 -7.60
N MET A 416 1.39 -13.07 -8.54
CA MET A 416 1.54 -12.41 -9.82
C MET A 416 0.29 -11.62 -10.17
N TRP A 417 0.48 -10.37 -10.59
CA TRP A 417 -0.54 -9.57 -11.24
C TRP A 417 -0.52 -9.84 -12.72
N PHE A 418 -1.68 -10.01 -13.31
CA PHE A 418 -1.88 -10.10 -14.76
C PHE A 418 -2.94 -9.10 -15.21
N LYS A 419 -2.77 -8.54 -16.39
CA LYS A 419 -3.85 -7.79 -17.05
C LYS A 419 -5.09 -8.65 -17.19
N LYS A 420 -6.24 -8.03 -17.00
CA LYS A 420 -7.53 -8.68 -17.24
C LYS A 420 -7.67 -9.08 -18.71
N GLN A 421 -8.41 -10.15 -18.96
CA GLN A 421 -8.63 -10.67 -20.31
C GLN A 421 -9.22 -9.61 -21.26
N THR A 422 -10.13 -8.77 -20.74
CA THR A 422 -10.72 -7.66 -21.50
C THR A 422 -9.69 -6.61 -21.92
N VAL A 423 -8.72 -6.31 -21.05
CA VAL A 423 -7.63 -5.36 -21.35
C VAL A 423 -6.70 -5.95 -22.41
N ILE A 424 -6.28 -7.21 -22.23
CA ILE A 424 -5.45 -7.94 -23.22
C ILE A 424 -6.14 -7.94 -24.59
N ALA A 425 -7.42 -8.25 -24.64
CA ALA A 425 -8.19 -8.27 -25.90
C ALA A 425 -8.21 -6.89 -26.56
N THR A 426 -8.52 -5.83 -25.81
CA THR A 426 -8.60 -4.45 -26.32
C THR A 426 -7.25 -3.98 -26.87
N GLU A 427 -6.16 -4.13 -26.12
CA GLU A 427 -4.83 -3.71 -26.52
C GLU A 427 -4.30 -4.44 -27.78
N ASN A 428 -4.76 -5.66 -28.02
CA ASN A 428 -4.37 -6.44 -29.18
C ASN A 428 -5.40 -6.43 -30.33
N SER A 429 -6.42 -5.56 -30.24
CA SER A 429 -7.51 -5.47 -31.24
C SER A 429 -8.18 -6.82 -31.49
N LYS A 430 -8.49 -7.55 -30.42
CA LYS A 430 -9.15 -8.85 -30.41
C LYS A 430 -10.44 -8.81 -29.59
N THR A 431 -11.26 -9.80 -29.79
CA THR A 431 -12.34 -10.16 -28.85
C THR A 431 -11.86 -11.26 -27.90
N ILE A 432 -12.55 -11.44 -26.76
CA ILE A 432 -12.28 -12.54 -25.82
C ILE A 432 -12.39 -13.91 -26.53
N ILE A 433 -13.35 -14.07 -27.43
CA ILE A 433 -13.53 -15.30 -28.22
C ILE A 433 -12.28 -15.57 -29.08
N GLN A 434 -11.73 -14.54 -29.72
CA GLN A 434 -10.51 -14.70 -30.52
C GLN A 434 -9.27 -15.07 -29.71
N LEU A 435 -9.20 -14.68 -28.41
CA LEU A 435 -8.16 -15.14 -27.52
C LEU A 435 -8.26 -16.65 -27.21
N LYS A 436 -9.49 -17.19 -27.19
CA LYS A 436 -9.74 -18.63 -27.03
C LYS A 436 -9.39 -19.41 -28.28
N ASP A 437 -9.64 -18.83 -29.45
CA ASP A 437 -9.47 -19.54 -30.73
C ASP A 437 -7.99 -19.76 -31.07
N LYS A 438 -7.12 -18.77 -30.80
CA LYS A 438 -5.70 -18.83 -31.18
C LYS A 438 -4.83 -18.10 -30.18
N ALA A 439 -3.63 -18.61 -29.98
CA ALA A 439 -2.56 -17.99 -29.21
C ALA A 439 -2.00 -16.71 -29.90
N PRO A 440 -1.16 -15.91 -29.24
CA PRO A 440 -0.58 -14.67 -29.79
C PRO A 440 0.19 -14.85 -31.11
N ASP A 441 0.75 -16.02 -31.34
CA ASP A 441 1.45 -16.41 -32.59
C ASP A 441 0.50 -16.93 -33.69
N ASN A 442 -0.81 -16.82 -33.48
CA ASN A 442 -1.86 -17.23 -34.39
C ASN A 442 -2.00 -18.76 -34.61
N ILE A 443 -1.45 -19.57 -33.68
CA ILE A 443 -1.58 -21.04 -33.67
C ILE A 443 -2.68 -21.44 -32.70
N ASP A 444 -3.46 -22.47 -33.06
CA ASP A 444 -4.40 -23.13 -32.15
C ASP A 444 -3.73 -24.36 -31.51
N TYR A 445 -3.22 -24.18 -30.30
CA TYR A 445 -2.51 -25.22 -29.57
C TYR A 445 -3.41 -26.30 -28.95
N ARG A 446 -4.72 -26.12 -28.99
CA ARG A 446 -5.69 -27.17 -28.61
C ARG A 446 -5.62 -28.35 -29.58
N LEU A 447 -5.26 -28.07 -30.84
CA LEU A 447 -5.21 -29.06 -31.92
C LEU A 447 -3.81 -29.63 -32.15
N THR A 448 -2.80 -28.77 -32.04
CA THR A 448 -1.44 -29.16 -32.38
C THR A 448 -0.61 -29.59 -31.19
N GLY A 449 -0.87 -29.01 -29.99
CA GLY A 449 -0.04 -29.19 -28.82
C GLY A 449 1.45 -28.88 -29.09
N TRP A 450 2.27 -29.25 -28.17
CA TRP A 450 3.73 -29.47 -28.37
C TRP A 450 4.15 -30.65 -27.48
N LEU A 451 5.08 -31.45 -27.94
CA LEU A 451 5.57 -32.56 -27.15
C LEU A 451 6.31 -32.01 -25.93
N GLY A 452 5.74 -32.23 -24.75
CA GLY A 452 6.23 -31.72 -23.47
C GLY A 452 7.63 -32.24 -23.12
N GLY A 453 8.26 -31.52 -22.25
CA GLY A 453 9.57 -31.79 -21.67
C GLY A 453 10.51 -30.60 -21.80
N GLY A 454 10.87 -30.01 -20.67
CA GLY A 454 11.91 -29.01 -20.40
C GLY A 454 12.24 -27.94 -21.46
N SER A 455 12.58 -28.33 -22.68
CA SER A 455 13.01 -27.42 -23.75
C SER A 455 11.88 -26.90 -24.68
N GLN A 456 10.68 -27.47 -24.59
CA GLN A 456 9.53 -27.12 -25.45
C GLN A 456 8.54 -26.14 -24.79
N ARG A 457 8.74 -25.88 -23.53
CA ARG A 457 7.94 -24.99 -22.68
C ARG A 457 7.86 -23.57 -23.29
N LYS A 458 6.67 -22.98 -23.32
CA LYS A 458 6.49 -21.57 -23.74
C LYS A 458 6.73 -20.67 -22.53
N ILE A 459 7.78 -19.85 -22.56
CA ILE A 459 8.26 -19.09 -21.40
C ILE A 459 8.33 -17.60 -21.72
N ASN A 460 7.83 -16.78 -20.81
CA ASN A 460 8.06 -15.34 -20.74
C ASN A 460 8.89 -15.02 -19.49
N ASN A 461 10.10 -14.51 -19.68
CA ASN A 461 11.01 -14.07 -18.61
C ASN A 461 10.91 -12.55 -18.32
N ASN A 462 10.02 -11.83 -19.01
CA ASN A 462 9.80 -10.40 -18.82
C ASN A 462 8.76 -10.18 -17.72
N VAL A 463 9.12 -10.47 -16.47
CA VAL A 463 8.28 -10.20 -15.29
C VAL A 463 8.79 -8.93 -14.62
N ILE A 464 7.90 -7.99 -14.36
CA ILE A 464 8.21 -6.73 -13.69
C ILE A 464 8.06 -6.92 -12.19
N ALA A 465 9.02 -6.45 -11.38
CA ALA A 465 8.92 -6.52 -9.94
C ALA A 465 8.06 -5.38 -9.39
N GLY A 466 7.15 -5.70 -8.48
CA GLY A 466 6.22 -4.75 -7.84
C GLY A 466 4.87 -4.65 -8.55
N LYS A 467 3.96 -3.89 -7.96
CA LYS A 467 2.60 -3.71 -8.47
C LYS A 467 2.55 -2.83 -9.71
N PRO A 468 1.62 -3.10 -10.66
CA PRO A 468 1.35 -2.18 -11.77
C PRO A 468 0.74 -0.86 -11.27
N SER A 469 0.90 0.21 -12.05
CA SER A 469 0.40 1.55 -11.69
C SER A 469 -1.13 1.56 -11.60
N ASN A 470 -1.83 1.06 -12.61
CA ASN A 470 -3.30 1.02 -12.65
C ASN A 470 -3.85 -0.36 -12.27
N LEU A 471 -4.01 -0.62 -10.97
CA LEU A 471 -4.53 -1.89 -10.46
C LEU A 471 -5.95 -2.25 -10.94
N ASN A 472 -6.71 -1.32 -11.50
CA ASN A 472 -8.04 -1.61 -12.02
C ASN A 472 -8.02 -2.45 -13.30
N GLU A 473 -6.92 -2.42 -14.03
CA GLU A 473 -6.71 -3.20 -15.24
C GLU A 473 -6.19 -4.60 -14.98
N TYR A 474 -5.85 -4.92 -13.72
CA TYR A 474 -5.19 -6.16 -13.33
C TYR A 474 -6.00 -6.95 -12.31
N PHE A 475 -5.65 -8.23 -12.19
CA PHE A 475 -6.05 -9.12 -11.10
C PHE A 475 -4.81 -9.85 -10.55
N TYR A 476 -4.90 -10.39 -9.35
CA TYR A 476 -3.78 -11.00 -8.64
C TYR A 476 -4.01 -12.49 -8.44
N LEU A 477 -3.02 -13.31 -8.78
CA LEU A 477 -2.98 -14.74 -8.51
C LEU A 477 -1.91 -15.05 -7.46
N PRO A 478 -2.26 -15.62 -6.30
CA PRO A 478 -1.29 -16.00 -5.28
C PRO A 478 -0.50 -17.24 -5.69
N CYS A 479 0.72 -17.37 -5.16
CA CYS A 479 1.57 -18.55 -5.35
C CYS A 479 1.11 -19.69 -4.43
N LEU A 480 -0.01 -20.32 -4.74
CA LEU A 480 -0.63 -21.36 -3.91
C LEU A 480 0.06 -22.73 -3.99
N GLY A 481 1.16 -22.87 -4.76
CA GLY A 481 1.86 -24.14 -4.90
C GLY A 481 0.99 -25.26 -5.47
N GLY A 482 1.32 -26.50 -5.15
CA GLY A 482 0.55 -27.65 -5.61
C GLY A 482 0.89 -28.94 -4.85
N TYR A 483 0.03 -29.93 -5.01
CA TYR A 483 0.27 -31.28 -4.49
C TYR A 483 0.90 -32.15 -5.58
N TYR A 484 1.98 -32.82 -5.19
CA TYR A 484 2.78 -33.70 -6.04
C TYR A 484 2.87 -35.09 -5.40
N ASP A 485 3.71 -35.90 -5.95
CA ASP A 485 4.00 -37.28 -5.54
C ASP A 485 3.59 -37.66 -4.10
N ASN A 486 2.64 -38.59 -3.97
CA ASN A 486 2.11 -39.06 -2.68
C ASN A 486 1.58 -37.94 -1.76
N GLY A 487 0.93 -36.93 -2.34
CA GLY A 487 0.32 -35.83 -1.61
C GLY A 487 1.31 -34.85 -0.99
N LEU A 488 2.51 -34.74 -1.54
CA LEU A 488 3.53 -33.79 -1.09
C LEU A 488 3.15 -32.37 -1.52
N LEU A 489 2.95 -31.46 -0.54
CA LEU A 489 2.72 -30.05 -0.79
C LEU A 489 4.03 -29.31 -1.02
N ARG A 490 4.13 -28.58 -2.13
CA ARG A 490 5.32 -27.80 -2.52
C ARG A 490 4.98 -26.40 -2.99
N ASN A 491 5.96 -25.53 -2.82
CA ASN A 491 6.06 -24.22 -3.47
C ASN A 491 4.98 -23.19 -3.06
N LEU A 492 4.36 -23.34 -1.87
CA LEU A 492 3.54 -22.25 -1.30
C LEU A 492 4.38 -20.98 -1.15
N GLY A 493 3.85 -19.85 -1.60
CA GLY A 493 4.53 -18.54 -1.60
C GLY A 493 5.59 -18.37 -2.70
N VAL A 494 5.84 -19.40 -3.55
CA VAL A 494 6.91 -19.40 -4.56
C VAL A 494 6.39 -19.60 -5.96
N LEU A 495 5.46 -20.53 -6.15
CA LEU A 495 4.93 -20.95 -7.45
C LEU A 495 3.41 -20.87 -7.48
N GLY A 496 2.86 -20.16 -8.44
CA GLY A 496 1.48 -20.30 -8.86
C GLY A 496 1.37 -21.36 -9.94
N LEU A 497 0.37 -22.26 -9.81
CA LEU A 497 0.21 -23.41 -10.69
C LEU A 497 -1.27 -23.68 -10.93
N LEU A 498 -1.71 -23.53 -12.17
CA LEU A 498 -3.11 -23.56 -12.56
C LEU A 498 -3.33 -24.53 -13.72
N HIS A 499 -4.33 -25.41 -13.60
CA HIS A 499 -4.80 -26.20 -14.73
C HIS A 499 -5.49 -25.33 -15.78
N THR A 500 -5.36 -25.72 -17.04
CA THR A 500 -6.21 -25.24 -18.15
C THR A 500 -7.31 -26.24 -18.48
N SER A 501 -8.26 -25.86 -19.32
CA SER A 501 -9.27 -26.79 -19.85
C SER A 501 -8.73 -27.71 -20.96
N THR A 502 -7.49 -27.48 -21.45
CA THR A 502 -6.95 -28.14 -22.65
C THR A 502 -6.10 -29.38 -22.27
N PRO A 503 -6.50 -30.60 -22.69
CA PRO A 503 -5.65 -31.78 -22.61
C PRO A 503 -4.52 -31.70 -23.63
N HIS A 504 -3.48 -32.50 -23.46
CA HIS A 504 -2.55 -32.73 -24.58
C HIS A 504 -3.28 -33.47 -25.70
N PRO A 505 -3.15 -33.06 -26.99
CA PRO A 505 -3.97 -33.61 -28.07
C PRO A 505 -3.91 -35.13 -28.26
N THR A 506 -2.78 -35.76 -27.91
CA THR A 506 -2.51 -37.19 -28.17
C THR A 506 -1.94 -37.96 -26.97
N ASP A 507 -1.60 -37.28 -25.86
CA ASP A 507 -1.10 -37.92 -24.63
C ASP A 507 -2.18 -37.88 -23.53
N PRO A 508 -2.81 -39.01 -23.19
CA PRO A 508 -3.90 -39.05 -22.22
C PRO A 508 -3.46 -38.78 -20.77
N SER A 509 -2.15 -38.79 -20.50
CA SER A 509 -1.59 -38.51 -19.17
C SER A 509 -1.26 -37.02 -18.94
N SER A 510 -1.30 -36.20 -20.00
CA SER A 510 -0.85 -34.81 -19.96
C SER A 510 -1.97 -33.81 -20.27
N ALA A 511 -1.91 -32.63 -19.63
CA ALA A 511 -2.75 -31.48 -19.90
C ALA A 511 -1.95 -30.18 -19.78
N ALA A 512 -2.42 -29.12 -20.47
CA ALA A 512 -1.79 -27.81 -20.38
C ALA A 512 -2.02 -27.19 -19.00
N SER A 513 -0.98 -26.52 -18.51
CA SER A 513 -1.00 -25.74 -17.26
C SER A 513 -0.25 -24.42 -17.47
N ILE A 514 -0.70 -23.35 -16.81
CA ILE A 514 0.06 -22.13 -16.67
C ILE A 514 0.69 -22.10 -15.28
N PHE A 515 1.95 -21.71 -15.22
CA PHE A 515 2.65 -21.53 -13.96
C PHE A 515 3.51 -20.26 -13.98
N PHE A 516 3.72 -19.69 -12.80
CA PHE A 516 4.48 -18.46 -12.64
C PHE A 516 5.30 -18.45 -11.36
N TYR A 517 6.53 -17.98 -11.51
CA TYR A 517 7.46 -17.63 -10.43
C TYR A 517 7.67 -16.11 -10.41
N PHE A 518 8.38 -15.59 -9.44
CA PHE A 518 8.72 -14.15 -9.39
C PHE A 518 9.47 -13.64 -10.63
N SER A 519 10.14 -14.50 -11.40
CA SER A 519 10.97 -14.12 -12.54
C SER A 519 10.48 -14.62 -13.89
N GLN A 520 9.44 -15.44 -13.94
CA GLN A 520 8.93 -15.99 -15.20
C GLN A 520 7.48 -16.43 -15.13
N VAL A 521 6.81 -16.41 -16.27
CA VAL A 521 5.52 -17.06 -16.53
C VAL A 521 5.73 -18.08 -17.63
N ALA A 522 5.13 -19.26 -17.51
CA ALA A 522 5.24 -20.27 -18.55
C ALA A 522 3.95 -21.08 -18.70
N VAL A 523 3.78 -21.65 -19.91
CA VAL A 523 2.73 -22.62 -20.24
C VAL A 523 3.41 -23.90 -20.71
N ASP A 524 2.95 -25.02 -20.16
CA ASP A 524 3.51 -26.34 -20.50
C ASP A 524 2.43 -27.42 -20.43
N PHE A 525 2.65 -28.53 -21.13
CA PHE A 525 1.90 -29.76 -20.95
C PHE A 525 2.61 -30.65 -19.92
N GLY A 526 1.90 -30.96 -18.85
CA GLY A 526 2.40 -31.75 -17.73
C GLY A 526 1.39 -32.78 -17.24
N ASN A 527 1.77 -33.57 -16.23
CA ASN A 527 0.96 -34.65 -15.71
C ASN A 527 -0.39 -34.16 -15.19
N ARG A 528 -1.47 -34.83 -15.58
CA ARG A 528 -2.85 -34.61 -15.13
C ARG A 528 -3.05 -34.93 -13.65
N SER A 529 -2.21 -35.76 -13.08
CA SER A 529 -2.28 -36.23 -11.68
C SER A 529 -1.82 -35.20 -10.64
N GLY A 530 -1.31 -34.04 -11.06
CA GLY A 530 -0.95 -32.98 -10.13
C GLY A 530 -2.18 -32.32 -9.50
N GLY A 531 -2.15 -32.11 -8.18
CA GLY A 531 -3.17 -31.35 -7.46
C GLY A 531 -2.93 -29.84 -7.60
N PHE A 532 -3.52 -29.20 -8.62
CA PHE A 532 -3.32 -27.80 -8.96
C PHE A 532 -4.61 -27.00 -8.83
N GLN A 533 -4.49 -25.68 -8.85
CA GLN A 533 -5.63 -24.76 -8.77
C GLN A 533 -6.42 -24.73 -10.07
N LEU A 534 -7.71 -24.42 -9.96
CA LEU A 534 -8.57 -24.10 -11.09
C LEU A 534 -8.77 -22.60 -11.16
N PHE A 535 -8.59 -22.02 -12.34
CA PHE A 535 -8.80 -20.58 -12.57
C PHE A 535 -9.75 -20.35 -13.73
N ASN A 536 -10.80 -19.59 -13.44
CA ASN A 536 -11.78 -19.14 -14.43
C ASN A 536 -11.64 -17.65 -14.66
N SER A 537 -11.43 -17.21 -15.89
CA SER A 537 -11.29 -15.78 -16.22
C SER A 537 -12.55 -14.95 -15.92
N SER A 538 -13.73 -15.55 -15.84
CA SER A 538 -14.93 -14.83 -15.40
C SER A 538 -14.86 -14.35 -13.95
N ASN A 539 -13.96 -14.93 -13.15
CA ASN A 539 -13.78 -14.64 -11.72
C ASN A 539 -12.54 -13.78 -11.43
N GLU A 540 -11.94 -13.11 -12.44
CA GLU A 540 -10.76 -12.26 -12.27
C GLU A 540 -10.92 -11.25 -11.10
N ASN A 541 -12.11 -10.68 -10.92
CA ASN A 541 -12.36 -9.74 -9.82
C ASN A 541 -12.39 -10.40 -8.44
N GLU A 542 -12.68 -11.70 -8.33
CA GLU A 542 -12.64 -12.45 -7.06
C GLU A 542 -11.21 -12.71 -6.59
N TYR A 543 -10.25 -12.65 -7.51
CA TYR A 543 -8.82 -12.82 -7.21
C TYR A 543 -8.11 -11.51 -6.85
N ARG A 544 -8.84 -10.42 -6.57
CA ARG A 544 -8.26 -9.21 -6.00
C ARG A 544 -8.05 -9.40 -4.50
N PRO A 545 -6.90 -9.01 -3.95
CA PRO A 545 -6.60 -9.19 -2.53
C PRO A 545 -7.32 -8.19 -1.60
N PHE A 546 -8.13 -7.26 -2.14
CA PHE A 546 -8.78 -6.17 -1.39
C PHE A 546 -10.25 -5.98 -1.76
#